data_e41aa7f6f01c6636a3c45ec9ffd96892
#
_entry.id   e41aa7f6f01c6636a3c45ec9ffd96892
#
_cell.length_a   1.000
_cell.length_b   1.000
_cell.length_c   1.000
_cell.angle_alpha   90.00
_cell.angle_beta   90.00
_cell.angle_gamma   90.00
#
_symmetry.space_group_name_H-M   'P 1'
#
loop_
_entity.id
_entity.type
_entity.pdbx_description
1 polymer ?
#
loop_
_entity_poly.entity_id
_entity_poly.type
_entity_poly.pdbx_seq_one_letter_code
_entity_poly.pdbx_strand_id
1 'polypeptide(L)'
;RHAFRHMQRRMDIFMAGRNEIDGFESVWVTSMGHLMGLFDNEWLGITPSGKMAFLRYCEFNKVEGGKITETAMFFDIPHLMIQVGLRPFPTQTAAHLVQPGPMTHDGLMFEEQDPKEGKKTLAAIDFMVNDLKNWKDPKELPLVEELRRSWNEDMIWWGPAGIGATYTIERYAEQHSGPFRASFTDRILNGHLCKFAEGKFGGFFGWPNLTLTPTGEFMGMPTKAKPIDMRVIDMYRR
;
A
#
# COMPACT_ATOMS: atom_id res chain seq x y z
N ARG A 1 -5.80 -16.88 -13.86
CA ARG A 1 -6.43 -16.74 -15.20
C ARG A 1 -7.71 -17.56 -15.32
N HIS A 2 -7.83 -18.71 -14.64
CA HIS A 2 -9.05 -19.53 -14.69
C HIS A 2 -10.27 -18.79 -14.11
N ALA A 3 -10.11 -18.15 -12.95
CA ALA A 3 -11.19 -17.42 -12.29
C ALA A 3 -11.61 -16.14 -13.05
N PHE A 4 -10.64 -15.47 -13.65
CA PHE A 4 -10.86 -14.21 -14.39
C PHE A 4 -10.52 -14.42 -15.87
N ARG A 5 -11.54 -14.42 -16.70
CA ARG A 5 -11.35 -14.52 -18.16
C ARG A 5 -11.05 -13.16 -18.77
N HIS A 6 -10.33 -13.15 -19.88
CA HIS A 6 -9.92 -11.95 -20.61
C HIS A 6 -9.21 -10.90 -19.73
N MET A 7 -8.43 -11.39 -18.76
CA MET A 7 -7.73 -10.52 -17.81
C MET A 7 -6.74 -9.61 -18.53
N GLN A 8 -6.86 -8.33 -18.27
CA GLN A 8 -5.95 -7.27 -18.70
C GLN A 8 -5.32 -6.62 -17.47
N ARG A 9 -4.06 -6.22 -17.62
CA ARG A 9 -3.34 -5.46 -16.60
C ARG A 9 -3.42 -3.97 -16.95
N ARG A 10 -4.05 -3.19 -16.07
CA ARG A 10 -4.04 -1.74 -16.11
C ARG A 10 -3.04 -1.24 -15.08
N MET A 11 -1.89 -0.79 -15.54
CA MET A 11 -0.85 -0.22 -14.68
C MET A 11 -1.12 1.26 -14.46
N ASP A 12 -0.97 1.70 -13.21
CA ASP A 12 -1.00 3.11 -12.82
C ASP A 12 0.40 3.58 -12.39
N ILE A 13 1.19 2.67 -11.83
CA ILE A 13 2.62 2.88 -11.53
C ILE A 13 3.40 1.70 -12.11
N PHE A 14 4.51 2.01 -12.75
CA PHE A 14 5.52 1.07 -13.20
C PHE A 14 6.89 1.74 -13.13
N MET A 15 7.80 1.16 -12.38
CA MET A 15 9.18 1.66 -12.27
C MET A 15 10.15 0.54 -11.91
N ALA A 16 11.43 0.77 -12.16
CA ALA A 16 12.53 -0.10 -11.75
C ALA A 16 13.53 0.69 -10.93
N GLY A 17 14.25 0.00 -10.04
CA GLY A 17 15.32 0.63 -9.26
C GLY A 17 16.13 -0.38 -8.46
N ARG A 18 17.17 0.11 -7.82
CA ARG A 18 18.02 -0.69 -6.95
C ARG A 18 17.55 -0.64 -5.52
N ASN A 19 17.53 -1.79 -4.88
CA ASN A 19 17.04 -1.96 -3.52
C ASN A 19 18.02 -1.33 -2.51
N GLU A 20 17.56 -0.33 -1.76
CA GLU A 20 18.37 0.30 -0.72
C GLU A 20 18.67 -0.66 0.45
N ILE A 21 17.76 -1.59 0.73
CA ILE A 21 17.86 -2.48 1.91
C ILE A 21 19.05 -3.41 1.85
N ASP A 22 19.45 -3.81 0.64
CA ASP A 22 20.64 -4.65 0.42
C ASP A 22 21.87 -3.86 -0.05
N GLY A 23 21.88 -2.54 0.16
CA GLY A 23 23.01 -1.69 -0.26
C GLY A 23 23.03 -1.41 -1.76
N PHE A 24 21.87 -1.41 -2.41
CA PHE A 24 21.71 -1.17 -3.86
C PHE A 24 22.28 -2.29 -4.76
N GLU A 25 22.40 -3.50 -4.24
CA GLU A 25 22.92 -4.64 -4.98
C GLU A 25 21.88 -5.21 -5.95
N SER A 26 20.66 -5.51 -5.48
CA SER A 26 19.61 -6.10 -6.30
C SER A 26 18.80 -5.06 -7.07
N VAL A 27 18.31 -5.48 -8.24
CA VAL A 27 17.40 -4.70 -9.08
C VAL A 27 15.98 -5.22 -8.91
N TRP A 28 15.03 -4.31 -8.66
CA TRP A 28 13.63 -4.63 -8.53
C TRP A 28 12.77 -3.80 -9.48
N VAL A 29 11.69 -4.40 -9.93
CA VAL A 29 10.66 -3.76 -10.73
C VAL A 29 9.35 -3.80 -9.96
N THR A 30 8.69 -2.67 -9.80
CA THR A 30 7.35 -2.61 -9.21
C THR A 30 6.32 -2.25 -10.25
N SER A 31 5.11 -2.83 -10.06
CA SER A 31 3.93 -2.48 -10.83
C SER A 31 2.73 -2.44 -9.89
N MET A 32 1.97 -1.35 -9.96
CA MET A 32 0.72 -1.18 -9.22
C MET A 32 -0.40 -0.73 -10.15
N GLY A 33 -1.60 -1.22 -9.88
CA GLY A 33 -2.78 -0.89 -10.66
C GLY A 33 -3.91 -1.90 -10.42
N HIS A 34 -4.63 -2.25 -11.50
CA HIS A 34 -5.75 -3.16 -11.44
C HIS A 34 -5.62 -4.27 -12.49
N LEU A 35 -5.92 -5.50 -12.09
CA LEU A 35 -6.24 -6.57 -13.01
C LEU A 35 -7.73 -6.49 -13.31
N MET A 36 -8.09 -6.29 -14.58
CA MET A 36 -9.47 -6.23 -15.05
C MET A 36 -9.79 -7.50 -15.78
N GLY A 37 -10.92 -8.13 -15.48
CA GLY A 37 -11.35 -9.35 -16.17
C GLY A 37 -12.80 -9.70 -15.88
N LEU A 38 -13.33 -10.69 -16.61
CA LEU A 38 -14.63 -11.25 -16.31
C LEU A 38 -14.48 -12.26 -15.16
N PHE A 39 -15.12 -11.98 -14.03
CA PHE A 39 -15.09 -12.88 -12.87
C PHE A 39 -16.14 -13.98 -13.04
N ASP A 40 -15.77 -15.03 -13.75
CA ASP A 40 -16.67 -16.09 -14.21
C ASP A 40 -16.54 -17.41 -13.44
N ASN A 41 -15.43 -17.63 -12.73
CA ASN A 41 -15.24 -18.84 -11.93
C ASN A 41 -14.82 -18.47 -10.51
N GLU A 42 -15.12 -19.38 -9.57
CA GLU A 42 -14.78 -19.20 -8.17
C GLU A 42 -13.27 -18.92 -7.93
N TRP A 43 -12.98 -18.03 -7.02
CA TRP A 43 -11.63 -17.74 -6.57
C TRP A 43 -11.58 -17.53 -5.06
N LEU A 44 -10.79 -18.33 -4.35
CA LEU A 44 -10.63 -18.28 -2.89
C LEU A 44 -11.97 -18.40 -2.12
N GLY A 45 -12.90 -19.21 -2.61
CA GLY A 45 -14.23 -19.35 -2.02
C GLY A 45 -15.19 -18.18 -2.32
N ILE A 46 -14.78 -17.21 -3.15
CA ILE A 46 -15.63 -16.09 -3.55
C ILE A 46 -16.42 -16.49 -4.78
N THR A 47 -17.74 -16.47 -4.67
CA THR A 47 -18.66 -16.80 -5.78
C THR A 47 -18.51 -15.76 -6.90
N PRO A 48 -18.37 -16.18 -8.15
CA PRO A 48 -18.20 -15.27 -9.28
C PRO A 48 -19.45 -14.44 -9.55
N SER A 49 -19.26 -13.21 -10.00
CA SER A 49 -20.36 -12.32 -10.38
C SER A 49 -20.85 -12.51 -11.81
N GLY A 50 -20.08 -13.17 -12.67
CA GLY A 50 -20.30 -13.20 -14.12
C GLY A 50 -20.18 -11.82 -14.78
N LYS A 51 -19.55 -10.85 -14.10
CA LYS A 51 -19.38 -9.46 -14.54
C LYS A 51 -17.91 -9.08 -14.56
N MET A 52 -17.59 -7.96 -15.18
CA MET A 52 -16.26 -7.36 -15.07
C MET A 52 -15.96 -7.04 -13.61
N ALA A 53 -14.76 -7.38 -13.19
CA ALA A 53 -14.23 -7.05 -11.86
C ALA A 53 -12.85 -6.43 -11.98
N PHE A 54 -12.52 -5.60 -10.99
CA PHE A 54 -11.22 -4.97 -10.81
C PHE A 54 -10.55 -5.55 -9.57
N LEU A 55 -9.44 -6.21 -9.75
CA LEU A 55 -8.61 -6.68 -8.64
C LEU A 55 -7.40 -5.75 -8.51
N ARG A 56 -7.41 -4.88 -7.52
CA ARG A 56 -6.28 -4.00 -7.22
C ARG A 56 -5.08 -4.84 -6.82
N TYR A 57 -3.92 -4.51 -7.36
CA TYR A 57 -2.68 -5.19 -7.05
C TYR A 57 -1.53 -4.21 -6.90
N CYS A 58 -0.52 -4.64 -6.16
CA CYS A 58 0.83 -4.11 -6.20
C CYS A 58 1.81 -5.26 -6.11
N GLU A 59 2.82 -5.26 -6.97
CA GLU A 59 3.84 -6.30 -7.02
C GLU A 59 5.24 -5.71 -7.08
N PHE A 60 6.19 -6.41 -6.46
CA PHE A 60 7.61 -6.18 -6.58
C PHE A 60 8.27 -7.45 -7.12
N ASN A 61 9.06 -7.32 -8.17
CA ASN A 61 9.74 -8.41 -8.83
C ASN A 61 11.25 -8.16 -8.81
N LYS A 62 12.01 -9.08 -8.21
CA LYS A 62 13.48 -9.06 -8.28
C LYS A 62 13.91 -9.58 -9.64
N VAL A 63 14.86 -8.89 -10.27
CA VAL A 63 15.34 -9.24 -11.62
C VAL A 63 16.83 -9.52 -11.57
N GLU A 64 17.22 -10.73 -12.01
CA GLU A 64 18.61 -11.17 -12.10
C GLU A 64 18.82 -11.87 -13.45
N GLY A 65 19.86 -11.48 -14.18
CA GLY A 65 20.17 -12.08 -15.49
C GLY A 65 19.01 -12.00 -16.49
N GLY A 66 18.22 -10.93 -16.45
CA GLY A 66 17.05 -10.73 -17.31
C GLY A 66 15.84 -11.61 -16.97
N LYS A 67 15.82 -12.24 -15.80
CA LYS A 67 14.73 -13.10 -15.33
C LYS A 67 14.18 -12.61 -13.99
N ILE A 68 12.90 -12.82 -13.78
CA ILE A 68 12.28 -12.63 -12.46
C ILE A 68 12.66 -13.83 -11.58
N THR A 69 13.36 -13.58 -10.47
CA THR A 69 13.81 -14.60 -9.52
C THR A 69 12.99 -14.61 -8.24
N GLU A 70 12.36 -13.49 -7.89
CA GLU A 70 11.51 -13.36 -6.72
C GLU A 70 10.33 -12.45 -7.03
N THR A 71 9.16 -12.75 -6.49
CA THR A 71 7.95 -11.91 -6.61
C THR A 71 7.25 -11.80 -5.27
N ALA A 72 6.98 -10.57 -4.84
CA ALA A 72 6.04 -10.24 -3.77
C ALA A 72 4.82 -9.57 -4.40
N MET A 73 3.63 -10.19 -4.29
CA MET A 73 2.41 -9.69 -4.89
C MET A 73 1.30 -9.59 -3.85
N PHE A 74 0.66 -8.43 -3.83
CA PHE A 74 -0.42 -8.09 -2.90
C PHE A 74 -1.69 -7.79 -3.69
N PHE A 75 -2.83 -8.27 -3.17
CA PHE A 75 -4.16 -8.03 -3.74
C PHE A 75 -5.10 -7.44 -2.70
N ASP A 76 -5.94 -6.50 -3.13
CA ASP A 76 -7.08 -6.04 -2.33
C ASP A 76 -8.27 -7.00 -2.53
N ILE A 77 -8.19 -8.16 -1.91
CA ILE A 77 -9.23 -9.20 -1.97
C ILE A 77 -10.56 -8.69 -1.40
N PRO A 78 -10.59 -7.97 -0.26
CA PRO A 78 -11.84 -7.39 0.25
C PRO A 78 -12.53 -6.44 -0.72
N HIS A 79 -11.79 -5.71 -1.54
CA HIS A 79 -12.36 -4.87 -2.59
C HIS A 79 -13.08 -5.70 -3.66
N LEU A 80 -12.53 -6.86 -4.05
CA LEU A 80 -13.23 -7.81 -4.92
C LEU A 80 -14.48 -8.36 -4.26
N MET A 81 -14.43 -8.71 -2.95
CA MET A 81 -15.59 -9.19 -2.20
C MET A 81 -16.74 -8.18 -2.23
N ILE A 82 -16.43 -6.90 -2.06
CA ILE A 82 -17.44 -5.83 -2.12
C ILE A 82 -18.06 -5.73 -3.52
N GLN A 83 -17.29 -5.90 -4.58
CA GLN A 83 -17.79 -5.86 -5.96
C GLN A 83 -18.81 -6.98 -6.25
N VAL A 84 -18.72 -8.12 -5.57
CA VAL A 84 -19.68 -9.22 -5.67
C VAL A 84 -20.81 -9.16 -4.63
N GLY A 85 -20.92 -8.05 -3.89
CA GLY A 85 -22.00 -7.82 -2.93
C GLY A 85 -21.73 -8.32 -1.51
N LEU A 86 -20.56 -8.85 -1.23
CA LEU A 86 -20.17 -9.22 0.13
C LEU A 86 -19.77 -7.98 0.94
N ARG A 87 -19.86 -8.09 2.26
CA ARG A 87 -19.48 -7.02 3.21
C ARG A 87 -18.53 -7.62 4.25
N PRO A 88 -17.21 -7.79 3.91
CA PRO A 88 -16.26 -8.42 4.81
C PRO A 88 -15.90 -7.56 6.03
N PHE A 89 -16.18 -6.24 5.97
CA PHE A 89 -15.87 -5.28 7.02
C PHE A 89 -17.11 -4.45 7.40
N PRO A 90 -17.09 -3.78 8.57
CA PRO A 90 -18.01 -2.72 8.90
C PRO A 90 -18.00 -1.59 7.85
N THR A 91 -18.84 -0.58 8.03
CA THR A 91 -18.82 0.61 7.17
C THR A 91 -17.42 1.23 7.14
N GLN A 92 -16.94 1.52 5.95
CA GLN A 92 -15.62 2.15 5.76
C GLN A 92 -15.59 3.54 6.39
N THR A 93 -14.43 3.93 6.89
CA THR A 93 -14.21 5.25 7.49
C THR A 93 -13.97 6.33 6.44
N ALA A 94 -13.53 5.95 5.24
CA ALA A 94 -13.20 6.85 4.13
C ALA A 94 -13.95 6.49 2.85
N ALA A 95 -13.62 7.13 1.73
CA ALA A 95 -14.34 6.96 0.48
C ALA A 95 -14.13 5.57 -0.16
N HIS A 96 -15.22 4.93 -0.58
CA HIS A 96 -15.19 3.69 -1.36
C HIS A 96 -15.10 4.02 -2.85
N LEU A 97 -13.89 3.96 -3.39
CA LEU A 97 -13.62 4.31 -4.78
C LEU A 97 -12.79 3.20 -5.46
N VAL A 98 -12.89 3.12 -6.79
CA VAL A 98 -11.82 2.54 -7.61
C VAL A 98 -10.67 3.56 -7.60
N GLN A 99 -9.47 3.12 -7.21
CA GLN A 99 -8.33 4.02 -7.12
C GLN A 99 -7.76 4.25 -8.53
N PRO A 100 -7.81 5.50 -9.03
CA PRO A 100 -7.41 5.80 -10.41
C PRO A 100 -5.89 5.95 -10.61
N GLY A 101 -5.10 5.71 -9.57
CA GLY A 101 -3.66 5.96 -9.57
C GLY A 101 -3.29 7.43 -9.34
N PRO A 102 -2.03 7.83 -9.62
CA PRO A 102 -1.57 9.19 -9.42
C PRO A 102 -2.36 10.19 -10.25
N MET A 103 -2.85 11.26 -9.62
CA MET A 103 -3.60 12.33 -10.28
C MET A 103 -2.81 13.07 -11.35
N THR A 104 -1.50 12.94 -11.31
CA THR A 104 -0.56 13.54 -12.27
C THR A 104 -0.32 12.70 -13.52
N HIS A 105 -0.79 11.45 -13.53
CA HIS A 105 -0.65 10.50 -14.65
C HIS A 105 0.80 10.25 -15.12
N ASP A 106 1.78 10.41 -14.22
CA ASP A 106 3.22 10.31 -14.49
C ASP A 106 3.87 9.06 -13.84
N GLY A 107 3.08 8.07 -13.44
CA GLY A 107 3.57 6.88 -12.72
C GLY A 107 4.14 5.77 -13.61
N LEU A 108 4.02 5.86 -14.94
CA LEU A 108 4.54 4.84 -15.86
C LEU A 108 5.93 5.26 -16.37
N MET A 109 6.97 4.72 -15.75
CA MET A 109 8.36 5.04 -16.08
C MET A 109 9.02 3.84 -16.79
N PHE A 110 9.13 3.92 -18.10
CA PHE A 110 9.78 2.92 -18.95
C PHE A 110 11.23 3.27 -19.28
N GLU A 111 11.66 4.47 -18.90
CA GLU A 111 13.01 4.98 -19.09
C GLU A 111 13.58 5.44 -17.75
N GLU A 112 14.89 5.37 -17.60
CA GLU A 112 15.61 5.83 -16.41
C GLU A 112 15.39 7.34 -16.21
N GLN A 113 15.09 7.74 -15.00
CA GLN A 113 14.88 9.13 -14.60
C GLN A 113 16.17 9.73 -14.03
N ASP A 114 16.19 11.04 -13.78
CA ASP A 114 17.32 11.70 -13.11
C ASP A 114 17.57 11.05 -11.74
N PRO A 115 18.74 10.44 -11.51
CA PRO A 115 19.07 9.78 -10.24
C PRO A 115 19.00 10.72 -9.03
N LYS A 116 19.13 12.04 -9.23
CA LYS A 116 19.00 13.02 -8.16
C LYS A 116 17.56 13.11 -7.64
N GLU A 117 16.58 12.96 -8.52
CA GLU A 117 15.17 12.98 -8.12
C GLU A 117 14.80 11.71 -7.36
N GLY A 118 15.28 10.55 -7.79
CA GLY A 118 15.11 9.27 -7.06
C GLY A 118 15.70 9.35 -5.65
N LYS A 119 16.91 9.89 -5.50
CA LYS A 119 17.55 10.09 -4.19
C LYS A 119 16.74 11.03 -3.28
N LYS A 120 16.18 12.12 -3.80
CA LYS A 120 15.32 13.02 -3.02
C LYS A 120 14.04 12.31 -2.57
N THR A 121 13.45 11.51 -3.44
CA THR A 121 12.24 10.74 -3.12
C THR A 121 12.52 9.69 -2.06
N LEU A 122 13.63 8.95 -2.18
CA LEU A 122 14.04 7.97 -1.19
C LEU A 122 14.30 8.61 0.17
N ALA A 123 15.02 9.73 0.21
CA ALA A 123 15.27 10.49 1.44
C ALA A 123 13.97 11.00 2.11
N ALA A 124 12.97 11.40 1.32
CA ALA A 124 11.66 11.80 1.85
C ALA A 124 10.90 10.60 2.46
N ILE A 125 10.95 9.44 1.81
CA ILE A 125 10.37 8.20 2.35
C ILE A 125 11.08 7.80 3.65
N ASP A 126 12.42 7.87 3.70
CA ASP A 126 13.19 7.56 4.91
C ASP A 126 12.85 8.48 6.07
N PHE A 127 12.74 9.77 5.79
CA PHE A 127 12.32 10.75 6.79
C PHE A 127 10.94 10.40 7.34
N MET A 128 9.96 10.15 6.48
CA MET A 128 8.60 9.77 6.87
C MET A 128 8.59 8.46 7.69
N VAL A 129 9.27 7.42 7.22
CA VAL A 129 9.34 6.13 7.93
C VAL A 129 10.00 6.28 9.30
N ASN A 130 11.08 7.07 9.40
CA ASN A 130 11.75 7.32 10.67
C ASN A 130 10.88 8.13 11.63
N ASP A 131 10.11 9.09 11.13
CA ASP A 131 9.15 9.85 11.93
C ASP A 131 8.02 8.96 12.45
N LEU A 132 7.50 8.07 11.61
CA LEU A 132 6.46 7.10 11.97
C LEU A 132 6.93 5.97 12.90
N LYS A 133 8.23 5.72 13.02
CA LYS A 133 8.75 4.75 13.99
C LYS A 133 8.41 5.11 15.43
N ASN A 134 8.44 6.39 15.76
CA ASN A 134 8.30 6.93 17.11
C ASN A 134 7.06 7.82 17.18
N TRP A 135 5.90 7.21 17.32
CA TRP A 135 4.65 7.94 17.53
C TRP A 135 4.79 8.87 18.74
N LYS A 136 4.42 10.13 18.54
CA LYS A 136 4.44 11.11 19.62
C LYS A 136 3.21 10.95 20.50
N ASP A 137 3.34 11.33 21.77
CA ASP A 137 2.17 11.49 22.63
C ASP A 137 1.29 12.59 22.03
N PRO A 138 0.00 12.32 21.74
CA PRO A 138 -0.91 13.33 21.20
C PRO A 138 -1.06 14.60 22.08
N LYS A 139 -0.70 14.51 23.36
CA LYS A 139 -0.66 15.67 24.27
C LYS A 139 0.54 16.57 24.03
N GLU A 140 1.67 16.00 23.57
CA GLU A 140 2.88 16.75 23.24
C GLU A 140 2.84 17.27 21.81
N LEU A 141 2.39 16.44 20.87
CA LEU A 141 2.27 16.78 19.47
C LEU A 141 0.98 16.16 18.89
N PRO A 142 -0.03 16.97 18.54
CA PRO A 142 -1.24 16.48 17.89
C PRO A 142 -0.92 15.71 16.62
N LEU A 143 -1.67 14.62 16.35
CA LEU A 143 -1.42 13.73 15.22
C LEU A 143 -1.34 14.46 13.87
N VAL A 144 -2.21 15.44 13.65
CA VAL A 144 -2.21 16.24 12.41
C VAL A 144 -0.88 17.01 12.26
N GLU A 145 -0.38 17.60 13.34
CA GLU A 145 0.89 18.34 13.34
C GLU A 145 2.10 17.39 13.17
N GLU A 146 2.02 16.20 13.72
CA GLU A 146 3.04 15.16 13.47
C GLU A 146 3.07 14.77 11.99
N LEU A 147 1.92 14.54 11.37
CA LEU A 147 1.81 14.18 9.96
C LEU A 147 2.29 15.29 9.02
N ARG A 148 2.03 16.57 9.35
CA ARG A 148 2.50 17.73 8.57
C ARG A 148 4.02 17.79 8.39
N ARG A 149 4.77 17.10 9.20
CA ARG A 149 6.22 17.06 9.09
C ARG A 149 6.72 16.33 7.85
N SER A 150 5.94 15.38 7.33
CA SER A 150 6.33 14.49 6.23
C SER A 150 5.32 14.37 5.10
N TRP A 151 4.11 14.89 5.27
CA TRP A 151 3.04 14.82 4.27
C TRP A 151 2.66 16.20 3.76
N ASN A 152 2.26 16.29 2.49
CA ASN A 152 1.67 17.51 1.93
C ASN A 152 0.23 17.69 2.41
N GLU A 153 -0.22 18.94 2.59
CA GLU A 153 -1.57 19.28 3.08
C GLU A 153 -2.68 18.68 2.22
N ASP A 154 -2.47 18.65 0.90
CA ASP A 154 -3.40 18.14 -0.10
C ASP A 154 -3.13 16.68 -0.49
N MET A 155 -2.47 15.91 0.38
CA MET A 155 -2.18 14.51 0.14
C MET A 155 -3.44 13.69 -0.09
N ILE A 156 -3.35 12.73 -1.01
CA ILE A 156 -4.35 11.68 -1.19
C ILE A 156 -3.73 10.36 -0.75
N TRP A 157 -4.45 9.62 0.07
CA TRP A 157 -4.06 8.27 0.45
C TRP A 157 -5.07 7.26 -0.09
N TRP A 158 -4.60 6.38 -0.92
CA TRP A 158 -5.39 5.31 -1.53
C TRP A 158 -5.31 4.04 -0.69
N GLY A 159 -6.04 4.01 0.43
CA GLY A 159 -6.07 2.86 1.32
C GLY A 159 -6.81 1.65 0.76
N PRO A 160 -6.64 0.47 1.38
CA PRO A 160 -7.36 -0.75 1.00
C PRO A 160 -8.84 -0.68 1.39
N ALA A 161 -9.63 -1.60 0.84
CA ALA A 161 -11.01 -1.81 1.27
C ALA A 161 -11.08 -2.08 2.78
N GLY A 162 -12.11 -1.54 3.42
CA GLY A 162 -12.26 -1.49 4.88
C GLY A 162 -11.92 -0.12 5.46
N ILE A 163 -10.98 0.61 4.85
CA ILE A 163 -10.66 2.00 5.17
C ILE A 163 -11.12 2.90 4.01
N GLY A 164 -10.61 2.65 2.80
CA GLY A 164 -10.90 3.44 1.61
C GLY A 164 -9.93 4.61 1.40
N ALA A 165 -10.28 5.51 0.47
CA ALA A 165 -9.46 6.65 0.10
C ALA A 165 -9.72 7.85 1.02
N THR A 166 -8.65 8.53 1.43
CA THR A 166 -8.72 9.78 2.21
C THR A 166 -8.08 10.92 1.44
N TYR A 167 -8.52 12.14 1.72
CA TYR A 167 -7.97 13.36 1.16
C TYR A 167 -7.70 14.36 2.28
N THR A 168 -6.59 15.05 2.22
CA THR A 168 -5.97 15.91 3.22
C THR A 168 -5.42 15.17 4.45
N ILE A 169 -4.48 15.82 5.13
CA ILE A 169 -3.87 15.28 6.36
C ILE A 169 -4.90 15.06 7.46
N GLU A 170 -5.82 16.00 7.63
CA GLU A 170 -6.86 15.92 8.67
C GLU A 170 -7.74 14.70 8.48
N ARG A 171 -8.19 14.43 7.24
CA ARG A 171 -9.03 13.27 6.95
C ARG A 171 -8.25 11.96 7.04
N TYR A 172 -6.99 11.96 6.63
CA TYR A 172 -6.12 10.81 6.83
C TYR A 172 -5.90 10.50 8.31
N ALA A 173 -5.70 11.53 9.14
CA ALA A 173 -5.58 11.37 10.59
C ALA A 173 -6.87 10.82 11.22
N GLU A 174 -8.04 11.34 10.83
CA GLU A 174 -9.35 10.95 11.36
C GLU A 174 -9.77 9.54 10.90
N GLN A 175 -9.57 9.24 9.62
CA GLN A 175 -10.14 8.06 8.97
C GLN A 175 -9.23 6.84 8.95
N HIS A 176 -7.92 7.03 9.11
CA HIS A 176 -6.95 5.94 9.10
C HIS A 176 -5.94 6.00 10.24
N SER A 177 -5.07 7.01 10.29
CA SER A 177 -3.91 6.98 11.19
C SER A 177 -4.30 6.96 12.66
N GLY A 178 -5.29 7.75 13.06
CA GLY A 178 -5.83 7.78 14.42
C GLY A 178 -6.45 6.43 14.84
N PRO A 179 -7.43 5.91 14.10
CA PRO A 179 -8.01 4.59 14.37
C PRO A 179 -6.98 3.47 14.41
N PHE A 180 -6.00 3.47 13.50
CA PHE A 180 -4.92 2.50 13.51
C PHE A 180 -4.11 2.57 14.81
N ARG A 181 -3.65 3.76 15.19
CA ARG A 181 -2.85 3.98 16.42
C ARG A 181 -3.62 3.61 17.68
N ALA A 182 -4.91 3.88 17.73
CA ALA A 182 -5.78 3.55 18.87
C ALA A 182 -6.03 2.04 19.05
N SER A 183 -5.86 1.27 17.98
CA SER A 183 -6.23 -0.15 17.95
C SER A 183 -5.08 -1.12 18.12
N PHE A 184 -3.84 -0.63 18.24
CA PHE A 184 -2.66 -1.48 18.34
C PHE A 184 -1.64 -0.97 19.35
N THR A 185 -1.04 -1.91 20.09
CA THR A 185 0.11 -1.69 21.01
C THR A 185 1.30 -2.57 20.62
N ASP A 186 2.37 -2.46 21.38
CA ASP A 186 3.58 -3.32 21.28
C ASP A 186 4.15 -3.39 19.86
N ARG A 187 4.11 -2.26 19.18
CA ARG A 187 4.52 -2.17 17.78
C ARG A 187 6.02 -2.36 17.62
N ILE A 188 6.39 -3.36 16.85
CA ILE A 188 7.76 -3.63 16.42
C ILE A 188 7.84 -3.39 14.92
N LEU A 189 8.76 -2.54 14.48
CA LEU A 189 9.07 -2.36 13.08
C LEU A 189 10.12 -3.40 12.67
N ASN A 190 9.71 -4.39 11.89
CA ASN A 190 10.60 -5.46 11.40
C ASN A 190 11.43 -4.99 10.19
N GLY A 191 11.03 -3.89 9.53
CA GLY A 191 11.71 -3.31 8.39
C GLY A 191 11.11 -3.70 7.05
N HIS A 192 11.85 -3.38 6.01
CA HIS A 192 11.47 -3.65 4.63
C HIS A 192 12.36 -4.73 4.03
N LEU A 193 11.82 -5.50 3.08
CA LEU A 193 12.59 -6.44 2.25
C LEU A 193 13.10 -5.76 0.99
N CYS A 194 12.32 -4.83 0.47
CA CYS A 194 12.72 -4.00 -0.66
C CYS A 194 12.21 -2.58 -0.45
N LYS A 195 13.05 -1.60 -0.77
CA LYS A 195 12.73 -0.18 -0.81
C LYS A 195 13.58 0.49 -1.88
N PHE A 196 12.95 1.19 -2.79
CA PHE A 196 13.63 1.97 -3.82
C PHE A 196 12.78 3.12 -4.34
N ALA A 197 13.40 4.01 -5.08
CA ALA A 197 12.73 5.12 -5.73
C ALA A 197 13.30 5.37 -7.12
N GLU A 198 12.43 5.86 -8.02
CA GLU A 198 12.75 6.31 -9.36
C GLU A 198 12.00 7.61 -9.64
N GLY A 199 12.71 8.67 -10.04
CA GLY A 199 12.12 9.98 -10.22
C GLY A 199 11.39 10.48 -8.97
N LYS A 200 10.12 10.85 -9.12
CA LYS A 200 9.25 11.30 -8.01
C LYS A 200 8.52 10.18 -7.31
N PHE A 201 8.66 8.94 -7.74
CA PHE A 201 7.99 7.79 -7.16
C PHE A 201 8.94 6.93 -6.36
N GLY A 202 8.42 6.31 -5.32
CA GLY A 202 9.14 5.34 -4.54
C GLY A 202 8.19 4.44 -3.76
N GLY A 203 8.71 3.37 -3.22
CA GLY A 203 7.91 2.46 -2.43
C GLY A 203 8.73 1.38 -1.78
N PHE A 204 8.03 0.60 -0.97
CA PHE A 204 8.62 -0.52 -0.25
C PHE A 204 7.60 -1.62 0.02
N PHE A 205 8.10 -2.80 0.40
CA PHE A 205 7.28 -3.81 1.04
C PHE A 205 8.05 -4.50 2.18
N GLY A 206 7.30 -5.04 3.14
CA GLY A 206 7.81 -5.86 4.23
C GLY A 206 6.93 -7.08 4.47
N TRP A 207 7.55 -8.21 4.87
CA TRP A 207 6.87 -9.50 4.99
C TRP A 207 7.44 -10.37 6.13
N PRO A 208 7.07 -10.11 7.39
CA PRO A 208 6.25 -8.99 7.89
C PRO A 208 7.02 -7.67 7.92
N ASN A 209 6.28 -6.57 7.82
CA ASN A 209 6.82 -5.23 8.02
C ASN A 209 6.72 -4.78 9.48
N LEU A 210 5.61 -5.13 10.10
CA LEU A 210 5.27 -4.81 11.49
C LEU A 210 4.85 -6.06 12.23
N THR A 211 5.13 -6.09 13.54
CA THR A 211 4.48 -6.95 14.52
C THR A 211 3.81 -6.06 15.56
N LEU A 212 2.56 -6.32 15.91
CA LEU A 212 1.78 -5.47 16.80
C LEU A 212 0.65 -6.26 17.48
N THR A 213 0.20 -5.78 18.65
CA THR A 213 -0.86 -6.42 19.44
C THR A 213 -2.19 -5.67 19.23
N PRO A 214 -3.23 -6.30 18.67
CA PRO A 214 -4.55 -5.69 18.54
C PRO A 214 -5.21 -5.50 19.92
N THR A 215 -5.56 -4.25 20.25
CA THR A 215 -6.23 -3.85 21.49
C THR A 215 -7.62 -3.28 21.28
N GLY A 216 -7.99 -2.98 20.04
CA GLY A 216 -9.27 -2.44 19.64
C GLY A 216 -9.78 -3.08 18.35
N GLU A 217 -10.96 -2.67 17.94
CA GLU A 217 -11.61 -3.12 16.71
C GLU A 217 -11.16 -2.27 15.51
N PHE A 218 -10.05 -2.63 14.92
CA PHE A 218 -9.63 -2.01 13.65
C PHE A 218 -10.26 -2.79 12.49
N MET A 219 -11.08 -2.12 11.68
CA MET A 219 -11.80 -2.74 10.55
C MET A 219 -12.69 -3.93 10.96
N GLY A 220 -13.21 -3.92 12.19
CA GLY A 220 -14.02 -5.02 12.73
C GLY A 220 -13.21 -6.25 13.15
N MET A 221 -11.89 -6.17 13.19
CA MET A 221 -11.06 -7.26 13.67
C MET A 221 -11.20 -7.41 15.19
N PRO A 222 -11.35 -8.65 15.69
CA PRO A 222 -11.46 -8.86 17.13
C PRO A 222 -10.15 -8.53 17.84
N THR A 223 -10.25 -8.05 19.06
CA THR A 223 -9.11 -7.90 19.98
C THR A 223 -8.43 -9.23 20.21
N LYS A 224 -7.11 -9.24 20.21
CA LYS A 224 -6.28 -10.41 20.51
C LYS A 224 -5.23 -10.06 21.54
N ALA A 225 -5.02 -10.99 22.48
CA ALA A 225 -3.98 -10.85 23.51
C ALA A 225 -2.57 -11.25 23.02
N LYS A 226 -2.41 -11.55 21.74
CA LYS A 226 -1.13 -11.99 21.16
C LYS A 226 -0.74 -11.09 19.98
N PRO A 227 0.55 -10.83 19.82
CA PRO A 227 1.05 -10.13 18.63
C PRO A 227 0.65 -10.82 17.33
N ILE A 228 0.43 -10.03 16.32
CA ILE A 228 0.18 -10.45 14.94
C ILE A 228 1.17 -9.78 14.00
N ASP A 229 1.50 -10.46 12.93
CA ASP A 229 2.34 -9.92 11.87
C ASP A 229 1.50 -9.19 10.82
N MET A 230 1.97 -8.02 10.42
CA MET A 230 1.38 -7.23 9.36
C MET A 230 2.35 -7.13 8.18
N ARG A 231 1.86 -7.48 7.01
CA ARG A 231 2.55 -7.31 5.74
C ARG A 231 2.11 -6.01 5.13
N VAL A 232 3.07 -5.21 4.71
CA VAL A 232 2.79 -3.87 4.16
C VAL A 232 3.44 -3.74 2.79
N ILE A 233 2.75 -3.06 1.91
CA ILE A 233 3.24 -2.59 0.62
C ILE A 233 2.72 -1.18 0.41
N ASP A 234 3.63 -0.24 0.17
CA ASP A 234 3.30 1.16 -0.01
C ASP A 234 4.02 1.75 -1.22
N MET A 235 3.28 2.57 -1.96
CA MET A 235 3.79 3.35 -3.07
C MET A 235 3.50 4.83 -2.83
N TYR A 236 4.49 5.66 -3.07
CA TYR A 236 4.46 7.09 -2.82
C TYR A 236 4.79 7.88 -4.08
N ARG A 237 4.16 9.03 -4.21
CA ARG A 237 4.56 10.10 -5.13
C ARG A 237 4.91 11.34 -4.33
N ARG A 238 6.11 11.86 -4.51
CA ARG A 238 6.61 13.09 -3.91
C ARG A 238 6.14 14.31 -4.69
#